data_615d78313fdce5109ce876ea75d8439e
#
_entry.id   615d78313fdce5109ce876ea75d8439e
#
_cell.length_a   1.000
_cell.length_b   1.000
_cell.length_c   1.000
_cell.angle_alpha   90.00
_cell.angle_beta   90.00
_cell.angle_gamma   90.00
#
_symmetry.space_group_name_H-M   'P 1'
#
loop_
_entity.id
_entity.type
_entity.pdbx_description
1 polymer ?
#
loop_
_entity_poly.entity_id
_entity_poly.type
_entity_poly.pdbx_seq_one_letter_code
_entity_poly.pdbx_strand_id
1 'polypeptide(L)'
;MSSFDAERGVMILEPEQWDVLQRMVTGPIAQRANYAQGALAGLEDIGIIDPYGPTLAASEVLAGLMAADARYSLRRMDPKDPVPVRDIVFWLSSPRCTVERYDADGVHVYGCDDVEVAHIALANDHLYPRPMVDDGPDDIYDTLAAAVRLADVQAAEANMATIGYGGPRASQFVQDARDGRWTIVLHSREDRDRDQGFVLTDQLMTLGVSTMVYVIGEDDSAVGDPNGPSRGIPLIPVSATEVWGHLSSWMWATN
;
A
#
# COMPACT_ATOMS: atom_id res chain seq x y z
N MET A 1 -15.41 16.76 7.64
CA MET A 1 -15.62 18.19 7.23
C MET A 1 -14.41 18.60 6.42
N SER A 2 -14.60 18.96 5.17
CA SER A 2 -13.53 19.30 4.24
C SER A 2 -12.86 20.63 4.58
N SER A 3 -11.55 20.70 4.35
CA SER A 3 -10.74 21.91 4.61
C SER A 3 -9.50 21.95 3.73
N PHE A 4 -8.96 23.16 3.56
CA PHE A 4 -7.70 23.39 2.88
C PHE A 4 -6.84 24.37 3.68
N ASP A 5 -5.70 23.92 4.14
CA ASP A 5 -4.67 24.74 4.77
C ASP A 5 -3.59 25.05 3.73
N ALA A 6 -3.73 26.19 3.06
CA ALA A 6 -2.82 26.60 1.99
C ALA A 6 -1.39 26.91 2.49
N GLU A 7 -1.22 27.30 3.77
CA GLU A 7 0.10 27.57 4.35
C GLU A 7 0.88 26.28 4.59
N ARG A 8 0.18 25.22 5.00
CA ARG A 8 0.78 23.91 5.22
C ARG A 8 0.74 23.01 4.00
N GLY A 9 0.00 23.38 2.96
CA GLY A 9 -0.17 22.57 1.76
C GLY A 9 -0.89 21.24 2.05
N VAL A 10 -1.94 21.28 2.91
CA VAL A 10 -2.70 20.08 3.30
C VAL A 10 -4.18 20.26 3.00
N MET A 11 -4.76 19.32 2.29
CA MET A 11 -6.20 19.22 2.04
C MET A 11 -6.77 18.04 2.83
N ILE A 12 -7.97 18.22 3.41
CA ILE A 12 -8.80 17.13 3.94
C ILE A 12 -10.09 17.17 3.16
N LEU A 13 -10.42 16.09 2.45
CA LEU A 13 -11.52 16.03 1.50
C LEU A 13 -12.43 14.86 1.79
N GLU A 14 -13.71 15.01 1.46
CA GLU A 14 -14.58 13.86 1.36
C GLU A 14 -14.18 13.00 0.14
N PRO A 15 -14.36 11.68 0.18
CA PRO A 15 -13.95 10.80 -0.93
C PRO A 15 -14.50 11.23 -2.29
N GLU A 16 -15.75 11.71 -2.34
CA GLU A 16 -16.37 12.20 -3.58
C GLU A 16 -15.71 13.48 -4.11
N GLN A 17 -15.32 14.39 -3.22
CA GLN A 17 -14.59 15.61 -3.59
C GLN A 17 -13.21 15.29 -4.15
N TRP A 18 -12.51 14.35 -3.50
CA TRP A 18 -11.22 13.88 -3.98
C TRP A 18 -11.32 13.24 -5.36
N ASP A 19 -12.29 12.37 -5.57
CA ASP A 19 -12.52 11.71 -6.85
C ASP A 19 -12.83 12.71 -7.98
N VAL A 20 -13.60 13.76 -7.69
CA VAL A 20 -13.87 14.86 -8.64
C VAL A 20 -12.59 15.66 -8.93
N LEU A 21 -11.84 16.04 -7.90
CA LEU A 21 -10.61 16.81 -8.06
C LEU A 21 -9.55 16.03 -8.83
N GLN A 22 -9.35 14.75 -8.51
CA GLN A 22 -8.43 13.86 -9.20
C GLN A 22 -8.76 13.76 -10.69
N ARG A 23 -10.03 13.50 -11.03
CA ARG A 23 -10.48 13.46 -12.44
C ARG A 23 -10.35 14.81 -13.14
N MET A 24 -10.54 15.90 -12.42
CA MET A 24 -10.40 17.26 -12.98
C MET A 24 -8.96 17.54 -13.42
N VAL A 25 -7.97 17.10 -12.64
CA VAL A 25 -6.56 17.41 -12.91
C VAL A 25 -5.88 16.39 -13.81
N THR A 26 -6.38 15.13 -13.84
CA THR A 26 -5.81 14.06 -14.68
C THR A 26 -6.61 13.79 -15.95
N GLY A 27 -7.86 14.23 -16.00
CA GLY A 27 -8.78 13.97 -17.11
C GLY A 27 -8.80 15.05 -18.18
N PRO A 28 -9.38 14.77 -19.35
CA PRO A 28 -9.57 15.78 -20.40
C PRO A 28 -10.53 16.88 -19.93
N ILE A 29 -10.21 18.13 -20.24
CA ILE A 29 -10.94 19.35 -19.83
C ILE A 29 -12.45 19.30 -20.20
N ALA A 30 -12.80 18.55 -21.24
CA ALA A 30 -14.19 18.43 -21.72
C ALA A 30 -15.15 17.68 -20.77
N GLN A 31 -14.67 17.05 -19.71
CA GLN A 31 -15.50 16.26 -18.79
C GLN A 31 -16.06 17.05 -17.60
N ARG A 32 -15.70 18.33 -17.43
CA ARG A 32 -16.13 19.14 -16.27
C ARG A 32 -17.65 19.23 -16.10
N ALA A 33 -18.42 19.17 -17.17
CA ALA A 33 -19.88 19.24 -17.13
C ALA A 33 -20.56 18.04 -16.45
N ASN A 34 -19.82 16.95 -16.23
CA ASN A 34 -20.34 15.68 -15.70
C ASN A 34 -20.01 15.45 -14.21
N TYR A 35 -19.36 16.42 -13.54
CA TYR A 35 -19.02 16.26 -12.13
C TYR A 35 -20.21 16.56 -11.21
N ALA A 36 -20.23 15.90 -10.04
CA ALA A 36 -21.24 16.13 -9.02
C ALA A 36 -21.20 17.61 -8.56
N GLN A 37 -22.29 18.33 -8.75
CA GLN A 37 -22.36 19.78 -8.46
C GLN A 37 -22.09 20.08 -6.98
N GLY A 38 -22.51 19.21 -6.05
CA GLY A 38 -22.25 19.39 -4.63
C GLY A 38 -20.77 19.28 -4.28
N ALA A 39 -20.05 18.33 -4.91
CA ALA A 39 -18.61 18.17 -4.71
C ALA A 39 -17.83 19.37 -5.26
N LEU A 40 -18.21 19.90 -6.44
CA LEU A 40 -17.61 21.11 -7.01
C LEU A 40 -17.81 22.31 -6.09
N ALA A 41 -19.06 22.57 -5.66
CA ALA A 41 -19.34 23.68 -4.76
C ALA A 41 -18.55 23.58 -3.45
N GLY A 42 -18.43 22.39 -2.88
CA GLY A 42 -17.63 22.17 -1.68
C GLY A 42 -16.13 22.43 -1.90
N LEU A 43 -15.57 22.14 -3.08
CA LEU A 43 -14.17 22.44 -3.43
C LEU A 43 -13.96 23.96 -3.65
N GLU A 44 -14.95 24.66 -4.25
CA GLU A 44 -14.93 26.12 -4.41
C GLU A 44 -15.01 26.83 -3.03
N ASP A 45 -15.92 26.38 -2.16
CA ASP A 45 -16.14 26.99 -0.84
C ASP A 45 -14.88 26.94 0.05
N ILE A 46 -14.06 25.90 -0.07
CA ILE A 46 -12.80 25.78 0.67
C ILE A 46 -11.57 26.31 -0.09
N GLY A 47 -11.76 26.89 -1.29
CA GLY A 47 -10.71 27.59 -2.03
C GLY A 47 -9.70 26.66 -2.74
N ILE A 48 -10.06 25.40 -2.99
CA ILE A 48 -9.21 24.47 -3.75
C ILE A 48 -9.32 24.74 -5.25
N ILE A 49 -10.52 25.02 -5.74
CA ILE A 49 -10.76 25.34 -7.15
C ILE A 49 -11.39 26.70 -7.31
N ASP A 50 -11.22 27.28 -8.48
CA ASP A 50 -11.92 28.47 -8.99
C ASP A 50 -12.62 28.12 -10.33
N PRO A 51 -13.33 29.06 -10.98
CA PRO A 51 -13.97 28.79 -12.27
C PRO A 51 -13.03 28.28 -13.38
N TYR A 52 -11.73 28.46 -13.22
CA TYR A 52 -10.72 28.07 -14.21
C TYR A 52 -10.05 26.73 -13.89
N GLY A 53 -10.11 26.27 -12.63
CA GLY A 53 -9.50 25.02 -12.18
C GLY A 53 -8.92 25.11 -10.78
N PRO A 54 -7.96 24.25 -10.44
CA PRO A 54 -7.26 24.33 -9.16
C PRO A 54 -6.58 25.67 -8.98
N THR A 55 -6.72 26.24 -7.78
CA THR A 55 -6.01 27.47 -7.41
C THR A 55 -4.49 27.23 -7.40
N LEU A 56 -3.69 28.31 -7.40
CA LEU A 56 -2.23 28.17 -7.39
C LEU A 56 -1.74 27.34 -6.21
N ALA A 57 -2.24 27.63 -4.99
CA ALA A 57 -1.87 26.87 -3.79
C ALA A 57 -2.28 25.39 -3.87
N ALA A 58 -3.46 25.11 -4.41
CA ALA A 58 -3.90 23.73 -4.64
C ALA A 58 -3.04 23.01 -5.69
N SER A 59 -2.66 23.72 -6.76
CA SER A 59 -1.80 23.18 -7.82
C SER A 59 -0.41 22.81 -7.33
N GLU A 60 0.13 23.50 -6.34
CA GLU A 60 1.40 23.14 -5.70
C GLU A 60 1.29 21.82 -4.96
N VAL A 61 0.21 21.58 -4.23
CA VAL A 61 -0.06 20.30 -3.54
C VAL A 61 -0.28 19.15 -4.54
N LEU A 62 -0.95 19.44 -5.64
CA LEU A 62 -1.32 18.48 -6.67
C LEU A 62 -0.24 18.27 -7.74
N ALA A 63 0.92 18.92 -7.61
CA ALA A 63 1.94 18.92 -8.66
C ALA A 63 2.44 17.49 -9.00
N GLY A 64 2.61 16.64 -8.00
CA GLY A 64 2.96 15.23 -8.21
C GLY A 64 1.87 14.47 -8.97
N LEU A 65 0.61 14.63 -8.59
CA LEU A 65 -0.53 14.01 -9.27
C LEU A 65 -0.68 14.47 -10.73
N MET A 66 -0.56 15.78 -10.97
CA MET A 66 -0.75 16.37 -12.31
C MET A 66 0.28 15.88 -13.33
N ALA A 67 1.51 15.59 -12.87
CA ALA A 67 2.63 15.18 -13.70
C ALA A 67 3.06 13.74 -13.43
N ALA A 68 2.28 12.94 -12.69
CA ALA A 68 2.68 11.60 -12.28
C ALA A 68 3.04 10.70 -13.46
N ASP A 69 4.24 10.13 -13.40
CA ASP A 69 4.72 9.10 -14.31
C ASP A 69 4.51 7.70 -13.72
N ALA A 70 4.45 7.62 -12.39
CA ALA A 70 4.15 6.40 -11.68
C ALA A 70 3.28 6.67 -10.46
N ARG A 71 2.61 5.64 -9.96
CA ARG A 71 2.00 5.65 -8.64
C ARG A 71 2.41 4.42 -7.85
N TYR A 72 2.65 4.63 -6.57
CA TYR A 72 2.91 3.57 -5.63
C TYR A 72 1.80 3.57 -4.59
N SER A 73 1.22 2.41 -4.29
CA SER A 73 0.15 2.28 -3.32
C SER A 73 0.44 1.24 -2.25
N LEU A 74 0.04 1.58 -1.03
CA LEU A 74 -0.01 0.72 0.14
C LEU A 74 -1.47 0.43 0.45
N ARG A 75 -1.81 -0.85 0.62
CA ARG A 75 -3.15 -1.28 1.00
C ARG A 75 -3.05 -2.28 2.12
N ARG A 76 -3.58 -1.94 3.29
CA ARG A 76 -3.67 -2.89 4.39
C ARG A 76 -4.82 -3.87 4.17
N MET A 77 -4.61 -5.08 4.62
CA MET A 77 -5.60 -6.14 4.59
C MET A 77 -5.81 -6.68 6.00
N ASP A 78 -7.07 -6.83 6.40
CA ASP A 78 -7.39 -7.59 7.59
C ASP A 78 -7.28 -9.09 7.23
N PRO A 79 -6.55 -9.91 8.01
CA PRO A 79 -6.52 -11.36 7.80
C PRO A 79 -7.90 -12.03 7.81
N LYS A 80 -8.88 -11.42 8.47
CA LYS A 80 -10.27 -11.91 8.55
C LYS A 80 -11.15 -11.44 7.41
N ASP A 81 -10.79 -10.32 6.79
CA ASP A 81 -11.47 -9.75 5.63
C ASP A 81 -10.41 -9.34 4.59
N PRO A 82 -10.14 -10.20 3.61
CA PRO A 82 -9.05 -9.98 2.65
C PRO A 82 -9.33 -8.87 1.63
N VAL A 83 -10.38 -8.07 1.82
CA VAL A 83 -10.62 -6.90 0.97
C VAL A 83 -9.61 -5.82 1.32
N PRO A 84 -8.69 -5.46 0.40
CA PRO A 84 -7.69 -4.44 0.68
C PRO A 84 -8.35 -3.07 0.90
N VAL A 85 -8.08 -2.46 2.04
CA VAL A 85 -8.44 -1.06 2.27
C VAL A 85 -7.32 -0.19 1.72
N ARG A 86 -7.66 0.78 0.87
CA ARG A 86 -6.67 1.73 0.36
C ARG A 86 -6.25 2.65 1.52
N ASP A 87 -4.99 2.59 1.93
CA ASP A 87 -4.47 3.40 3.02
C ASP A 87 -3.74 4.63 2.52
N ILE A 88 -2.83 4.47 1.56
CA ILE A 88 -2.00 5.55 1.06
C ILE A 88 -1.62 5.33 -0.40
N VAL A 89 -1.59 6.40 -1.18
CA VAL A 89 -1.10 6.40 -2.56
C VAL A 89 -0.13 7.56 -2.75
N PHE A 90 0.99 7.29 -3.37
CA PHE A 90 1.99 8.26 -3.79
C PHE A 90 1.91 8.43 -5.31
N TRP A 91 1.67 9.65 -5.75
CA TRP A 91 1.72 10.04 -7.15
C TRP A 91 3.09 10.62 -7.45
N LEU A 92 3.91 9.85 -8.15
CA LEU A 92 5.33 10.12 -8.31
C LEU A 92 5.62 10.89 -9.59
N SER A 93 6.27 12.04 -9.44
CA SER A 93 6.78 12.87 -10.53
C SER A 93 8.01 13.62 -10.02
N SER A 94 9.20 12.99 -10.15
CA SER A 94 10.45 13.56 -9.60
C SER A 94 10.67 15.02 -10.04
N PRO A 95 11.03 15.92 -9.13
CA PRO A 95 11.31 15.70 -7.70
C PRO A 95 10.08 15.83 -6.78
N ARG A 96 8.88 15.93 -7.32
CA ARG A 96 7.65 16.16 -6.56
C ARG A 96 6.78 14.92 -6.47
N CYS A 97 6.07 14.83 -5.35
CA CYS A 97 5.11 13.77 -5.08
C CYS A 97 3.83 14.40 -4.50
N THR A 98 2.68 13.84 -4.85
CA THR A 98 1.42 14.08 -4.14
C THR A 98 1.06 12.80 -3.39
N VAL A 99 0.77 12.93 -2.10
CA VAL A 99 0.35 11.82 -1.24
C VAL A 99 -1.13 11.93 -0.97
N GLU A 100 -1.86 10.86 -1.15
CA GLU A 100 -3.23 10.70 -0.68
C GLU A 100 -3.27 9.62 0.41
N ARG A 101 -3.83 9.92 1.57
CA ARG A 101 -4.02 9.00 2.68
C ARG A 101 -5.48 8.95 3.07
N TYR A 102 -6.01 7.74 3.18
CA TYR A 102 -7.40 7.49 3.54
C TYR A 102 -7.52 7.28 5.05
N ASP A 103 -8.09 8.25 5.74
CA ASP A 103 -8.34 8.23 7.18
C ASP A 103 -9.85 8.22 7.47
N ALA A 104 -10.23 8.00 8.73
CA ALA A 104 -11.63 7.94 9.14
C ALA A 104 -12.38 9.27 8.95
N ASP A 105 -11.70 10.39 8.92
CA ASP A 105 -12.24 11.74 8.75
C ASP A 105 -12.22 12.24 7.30
N GLY A 106 -11.64 11.48 6.38
CA GLY A 106 -11.58 11.82 4.97
C GLY A 106 -10.29 11.42 4.27
N VAL A 107 -10.10 11.96 3.08
CA VAL A 107 -8.87 11.79 2.30
C VAL A 107 -7.96 12.98 2.57
N HIS A 108 -6.80 12.70 3.15
CA HIS A 108 -5.76 13.67 3.41
C HIS A 108 -4.83 13.74 2.20
N VAL A 109 -4.70 14.91 1.59
CA VAL A 109 -3.86 15.14 0.40
C VAL A 109 -2.82 16.19 0.71
N TYR A 110 -1.56 15.88 0.44
CA TYR A 110 -0.45 16.82 0.63
C TYR A 110 0.68 16.58 -0.36
N GLY A 111 1.45 17.63 -0.63
CA GLY A 111 2.66 17.55 -1.43
C GLY A 111 3.85 17.15 -0.58
N CYS A 112 4.79 16.42 -1.15
CA CYS A 112 6.10 16.16 -0.57
C CYS A 112 7.18 16.07 -1.66
N ASP A 113 8.43 16.15 -1.25
CA ASP A 113 9.54 15.84 -2.13
C ASP A 113 9.76 14.32 -2.21
N ASP A 114 10.32 13.86 -3.31
CA ASP A 114 10.56 12.42 -3.55
C ASP A 114 11.41 11.75 -2.45
N VAL A 115 12.35 12.50 -1.83
CA VAL A 115 13.15 12.03 -0.69
C VAL A 115 12.30 11.65 0.53
N GLU A 116 11.17 12.33 0.73
CA GLU A 116 10.28 12.10 1.88
C GLU A 116 9.37 10.89 1.67
N VAL A 117 9.08 10.52 0.42
CA VAL A 117 8.20 9.38 0.07
C VAL A 117 8.63 8.11 0.80
N ALA A 118 9.92 7.85 0.80
CA ALA A 118 10.53 6.72 1.45
C ALA A 118 10.24 6.69 2.96
N HIS A 119 10.42 7.81 3.64
CA HIS A 119 10.19 7.93 5.08
C HIS A 119 8.71 7.80 5.43
N ILE A 120 7.84 8.40 4.62
CA ILE A 120 6.39 8.34 4.81
C ILE A 120 5.90 6.89 4.60
N ALA A 121 6.35 6.22 3.54
CA ALA A 121 6.00 4.83 3.26
C ALA A 121 6.45 3.92 4.41
N LEU A 122 7.70 4.07 4.88
CA LEU A 122 8.25 3.30 5.98
C LEU A 122 7.45 3.50 7.29
N ALA A 123 7.08 4.74 7.59
CA ALA A 123 6.31 5.05 8.79
C ALA A 123 4.89 4.45 8.74
N ASN A 124 4.29 4.35 7.56
CA ASN A 124 2.94 3.82 7.41
C ASN A 124 2.88 2.30 7.20
N ASP A 125 3.95 1.68 6.70
CA ASP A 125 3.99 0.23 6.45
C ASP A 125 4.31 -0.59 7.70
N HIS A 126 4.55 0.03 8.84
CA HIS A 126 4.99 -0.68 10.04
C HIS A 126 6.23 -1.59 9.84
N LEU A 127 7.02 -1.32 8.79
CA LEU A 127 8.33 -1.93 8.56
C LEU A 127 9.38 -1.38 9.54
N TYR A 128 9.00 -1.18 10.81
CA TYR A 128 9.95 -0.79 11.83
C TYR A 128 11.04 -1.86 11.93
N PRO A 129 12.30 -1.46 12.21
CA PRO A 129 13.35 -2.41 12.48
C PRO A 129 12.88 -3.31 13.63
N ARG A 130 12.47 -4.50 13.27
CA ARG A 130 12.13 -5.54 14.23
C ARG A 130 13.45 -6.14 14.68
N PRO A 131 13.58 -6.56 15.93
CA PRO A 131 14.79 -7.23 16.34
C PRO A 131 15.01 -8.38 15.37
N MET A 132 16.12 -8.32 14.62
CA MET A 132 16.55 -9.46 13.84
C MET A 132 16.70 -10.61 14.83
N VAL A 133 15.88 -11.59 14.65
CA VAL A 133 16.05 -12.82 15.39
C VAL A 133 17.27 -13.47 14.75
N ASP A 134 18.27 -13.81 15.58
CA ASP A 134 19.52 -14.43 15.20
C ASP A 134 19.40 -15.29 13.94
N ASP A 135 20.39 -15.20 13.08
CA ASP A 135 20.61 -16.03 11.91
C ASP A 135 20.55 -17.53 12.28
N GLY A 136 19.32 -18.02 12.39
CA GLY A 136 19.10 -19.45 12.41
C GLY A 136 19.42 -19.99 11.01
N PRO A 137 19.75 -21.26 10.86
CA PRO A 137 20.12 -21.84 9.58
C PRO A 137 19.03 -21.60 8.55
N ASP A 138 19.41 -21.11 7.37
CA ASP A 138 18.56 -20.75 6.24
C ASP A 138 17.53 -21.82 5.85
N ASP A 139 17.91 -23.09 6.02
CA ASP A 139 17.11 -24.28 5.68
C ASP A 139 15.79 -24.40 6.47
N ILE A 140 15.69 -23.81 7.65
CA ILE A 140 14.46 -23.87 8.47
C ILE A 140 13.39 -22.92 7.91
N TYR A 141 13.83 -21.85 7.31
CA TYR A 141 12.92 -20.82 6.81
C TYR A 141 12.21 -21.23 5.52
N ASP A 142 12.90 -21.87 4.61
CA ASP A 142 12.33 -22.36 3.35
C ASP A 142 11.25 -23.43 3.59
N THR A 143 11.43 -24.23 4.63
CA THR A 143 10.46 -25.26 5.00
C THR A 143 9.21 -24.69 5.65
N LEU A 144 9.34 -23.61 6.44
CA LEU A 144 8.21 -22.88 7.02
C LEU A 144 7.36 -22.16 5.96
N ALA A 145 8.04 -21.59 4.98
CA ALA A 145 7.40 -20.85 3.92
C ALA A 145 6.36 -21.69 3.16
N ALA A 146 6.58 -23.00 3.06
CA ALA A 146 5.73 -23.90 2.27
C ALA A 146 4.43 -24.35 2.95
N ALA A 147 4.21 -24.07 4.25
CA ALA A 147 3.21 -24.82 5.01
C ALA A 147 2.06 -24.00 5.61
N VAL A 148 2.11 -22.67 5.60
CA VAL A 148 1.13 -21.85 6.34
C VAL A 148 0.06 -21.27 5.42
N ARG A 149 -1.22 -21.61 5.69
CA ARG A 149 -2.37 -20.95 5.10
C ARG A 149 -2.76 -19.75 5.97
N LEU A 150 -2.77 -18.56 5.39
CA LEU A 150 -3.14 -17.32 6.08
C LEU A 150 -4.61 -17.29 6.55
N ALA A 151 -5.50 -18.01 5.86
CA ALA A 151 -6.93 -18.00 6.16
C ALA A 151 -7.35 -18.84 7.39
N ASP A 152 -6.48 -19.71 7.91
CA ASP A 152 -6.83 -20.63 8.98
C ASP A 152 -5.67 -20.81 9.98
N VAL A 153 -5.78 -20.14 11.13
CA VAL A 153 -4.77 -20.18 12.21
C VAL A 153 -4.62 -21.58 12.78
N GLN A 154 -5.69 -22.39 12.82
CA GLN A 154 -5.61 -23.77 13.30
C GLN A 154 -4.88 -24.67 12.31
N ALA A 155 -5.10 -24.44 11.01
CA ALA A 155 -4.35 -25.13 9.97
C ALA A 155 -2.87 -24.72 9.99
N ALA A 156 -2.54 -23.46 10.29
CA ALA A 156 -1.18 -23.00 10.47
C ALA A 156 -0.47 -23.72 11.62
N GLU A 157 -1.11 -23.88 12.79
CA GLU A 157 -0.56 -24.65 13.92
C GLU A 157 -0.32 -26.12 13.54
N ALA A 158 -1.30 -26.75 12.90
CA ALA A 158 -1.19 -28.14 12.49
C ALA A 158 -0.06 -28.33 11.45
N ASN A 159 0.04 -27.45 10.48
CA ASN A 159 1.08 -27.48 9.45
C ASN A 159 2.48 -27.23 10.05
N MET A 160 2.62 -26.28 10.97
CA MET A 160 3.88 -26.06 11.68
C MET A 160 4.32 -27.29 12.48
N ALA A 161 3.38 -27.98 13.11
CA ALA A 161 3.67 -29.19 13.84
C ALA A 161 4.12 -30.35 12.92
N THR A 162 3.52 -30.50 11.73
CA THR A 162 3.86 -31.54 10.76
C THR A 162 5.24 -31.38 10.15
N ILE A 163 5.74 -30.16 10.01
CA ILE A 163 7.10 -29.88 9.51
C ILE A 163 8.15 -29.82 10.63
N GLY A 164 7.76 -30.20 11.85
CA GLY A 164 8.67 -30.23 12.99
C GLY A 164 9.07 -28.85 13.52
N TYR A 165 8.40 -27.79 13.08
CA TYR A 165 8.65 -26.44 13.57
C TYR A 165 7.93 -26.23 14.90
N GLY A 166 8.61 -26.66 15.94
CA GLY A 166 8.24 -26.38 17.32
C GLY A 166 9.29 -25.45 17.93
N GLY A 167 8.87 -24.40 18.54
CA GLY A 167 9.77 -23.53 19.25
C GLY A 167 9.16 -22.16 19.54
N PRO A 168 9.84 -21.30 20.30
CA PRO A 168 9.32 -20.02 20.70
C PRO A 168 8.85 -19.14 19.53
N ARG A 169 9.46 -19.27 18.35
CA ARG A 169 9.13 -18.49 17.15
C ARG A 169 7.80 -18.91 16.54
N ALA A 170 7.57 -20.20 16.39
CA ALA A 170 6.29 -20.71 15.89
C ALA A 170 5.16 -20.36 16.85
N SER A 171 5.39 -20.51 18.15
CA SER A 171 4.42 -20.13 19.18
C SER A 171 4.10 -18.63 19.13
N GLN A 172 5.11 -17.78 18.94
CA GLN A 172 4.91 -16.33 18.80
C GLN A 172 4.14 -15.99 17.54
N PHE A 173 4.46 -16.61 16.40
CA PHE A 173 3.74 -16.39 15.13
C PHE A 173 2.25 -16.72 15.29
N VAL A 174 1.93 -17.87 15.87
CA VAL A 174 0.53 -18.28 16.12
C VAL A 174 -0.14 -17.35 17.13
N GLN A 175 0.57 -16.95 18.18
CA GLN A 175 0.04 -16.03 19.18
C GLN A 175 -0.26 -14.64 18.57
N ASP A 176 0.62 -14.14 17.69
CA ASP A 176 0.40 -12.88 16.97
C ASP A 176 -0.86 -12.94 16.10
N ALA A 177 -1.11 -14.08 15.44
CA ALA A 177 -2.33 -14.26 14.66
C ALA A 177 -3.59 -14.23 15.54
N ARG A 178 -3.55 -14.97 16.68
CA ARG A 178 -4.66 -15.01 17.65
C ARG A 178 -4.96 -13.64 18.24
N ASP A 179 -3.93 -12.87 18.51
CA ASP A 179 -4.03 -11.53 19.10
C ASP A 179 -4.38 -10.45 18.07
N GLY A 180 -4.52 -10.80 16.79
CA GLY A 180 -4.80 -9.87 15.71
C GLY A 180 -3.62 -8.91 15.42
N ARG A 181 -2.39 -9.34 15.72
CA ARG A 181 -1.16 -8.55 15.52
C ARG A 181 -0.51 -8.76 14.16
N TRP A 182 -1.15 -9.49 13.26
CA TRP A 182 -0.70 -9.60 11.88
C TRP A 182 -1.01 -8.32 11.12
N THR A 183 -0.04 -7.83 10.39
CA THR A 183 -0.21 -6.72 9.46
C THR A 183 0.10 -7.22 8.06
N ILE A 184 -0.92 -7.34 7.22
CA ILE A 184 -0.75 -7.69 5.81
C ILE A 184 -0.83 -6.41 5.00
N VAL A 185 0.19 -6.17 4.17
CA VAL A 185 0.27 -4.99 3.31
C VAL A 185 0.50 -5.44 1.88
N LEU A 186 -0.35 -4.97 1.00
CA LEU A 186 -0.19 -5.09 -0.43
C LEU A 186 0.45 -3.80 -0.96
N HIS A 187 1.66 -3.94 -1.46
CA HIS A 187 2.40 -2.89 -2.17
C HIS A 187 2.17 -3.06 -3.66
N SER A 188 1.87 -1.99 -4.35
CA SER A 188 1.68 -2.02 -5.81
C SER A 188 2.33 -0.81 -6.44
N ARG A 189 3.06 -1.03 -7.54
CA ARG A 189 3.55 0.00 -8.43
C ARG A 189 2.81 -0.06 -9.74
N GLU A 190 2.40 1.09 -10.23
CA GLU A 190 1.81 1.25 -11.54
C GLU A 190 2.55 2.37 -12.26
N ASP A 191 2.97 2.10 -13.48
CA ASP A 191 3.63 3.09 -14.34
C ASP A 191 2.66 3.62 -15.38
N ARG A 192 2.85 4.87 -15.79
CA ARG A 192 1.99 5.51 -16.79
C ARG A 192 2.33 4.99 -18.18
N ASP A 193 1.38 4.27 -18.76
CA ASP A 193 1.36 3.95 -20.17
C ASP A 193 0.66 5.07 -20.98
N ARG A 194 1.12 5.34 -22.19
CA ARG A 194 0.58 6.43 -23.03
C ARG A 194 -0.86 6.18 -23.49
N ASP A 195 -1.20 4.91 -23.68
CA ASP A 195 -2.47 4.51 -24.30
C ASP A 195 -3.45 3.96 -23.27
N GLN A 196 -2.95 3.35 -22.19
CA GLN A 196 -3.76 2.62 -21.19
C GLN A 196 -3.90 3.36 -19.84
N GLY A 197 -3.13 4.44 -19.63
CA GLY A 197 -3.08 5.14 -18.34
C GLY A 197 -2.13 4.45 -17.37
N PHE A 198 -2.51 4.28 -16.09
CA PHE A 198 -1.67 3.61 -15.11
C PHE A 198 -1.85 2.09 -15.18
N VAL A 199 -0.77 1.38 -15.44
CA VAL A 199 -0.71 -0.08 -15.59
C VAL A 199 0.13 -0.67 -14.47
N LEU A 200 -0.37 -1.72 -13.84
CA LEU A 200 0.35 -2.45 -12.79
C LEU A 200 1.64 -3.04 -13.38
N THR A 201 2.76 -2.63 -12.86
CA THR A 201 4.09 -3.09 -13.28
C THR A 201 4.78 -3.95 -12.25
N ASP A 202 4.43 -3.75 -10.97
CA ASP A 202 5.03 -4.53 -9.90
C ASP A 202 4.11 -4.64 -8.68
N GLN A 203 4.21 -5.74 -7.95
CA GLN A 203 3.39 -6.01 -6.78
C GLN A 203 4.15 -6.86 -5.77
N LEU A 204 4.02 -6.52 -4.50
CA LEU A 204 4.60 -7.27 -3.38
C LEU A 204 3.58 -7.31 -2.24
N MET A 205 3.36 -8.49 -1.68
CA MET A 205 2.55 -8.65 -0.47
C MET A 205 3.44 -9.06 0.70
N THR A 206 3.34 -8.33 1.80
CA THR A 206 4.09 -8.61 3.01
C THR A 206 3.17 -8.99 4.17
N LEU A 207 3.63 -9.86 5.04
CA LEU A 207 3.04 -10.16 6.33
C LEU A 207 4.02 -9.77 7.43
N GLY A 208 3.68 -8.77 8.21
CA GLY A 208 4.41 -8.39 9.40
C GLY A 208 3.83 -9.06 10.64
N VAL A 209 4.68 -9.69 11.44
CA VAL A 209 4.37 -10.21 12.79
C VAL A 209 5.31 -9.54 13.80
N SER A 210 5.13 -9.75 15.11
CA SER A 210 5.91 -9.04 16.13
C SER A 210 7.43 -9.27 16.02
N THR A 211 7.85 -10.38 15.46
CA THR A 211 9.26 -10.80 15.42
C THR A 211 9.87 -10.83 14.03
N MET A 212 9.05 -10.75 12.95
CA MET A 212 9.52 -11.01 11.60
C MET A 212 8.64 -10.35 10.53
N VAL A 213 9.20 -10.22 9.32
CA VAL A 213 8.46 -9.89 8.10
C VAL A 213 8.57 -11.07 7.14
N TYR A 214 7.49 -11.38 6.47
CA TYR A 214 7.44 -12.38 5.41
C TYR A 214 6.96 -11.74 4.12
N VAL A 215 7.52 -12.15 3.00
CA VAL A 215 6.92 -11.96 1.68
C VAL A 215 5.93 -13.09 1.46
N ILE A 216 4.73 -12.75 1.03
CA ILE A 216 3.70 -13.70 0.66
C ILE A 216 3.86 -14.01 -0.82
N GLY A 217 4.22 -15.25 -1.14
CA GLY A 217 4.35 -15.71 -2.51
C GLY A 217 3.01 -15.95 -3.19
N GLU A 218 3.04 -16.19 -4.48
CA GLU A 218 1.86 -16.58 -5.24
C GLU A 218 1.44 -18.02 -4.90
N ASP A 219 0.15 -18.29 -4.93
CA ASP A 219 -0.36 -19.65 -4.80
C ASP A 219 -0.16 -20.39 -6.13
N ASP A 220 0.89 -21.21 -6.20
CA ASP A 220 1.18 -22.08 -7.35
C ASP A 220 0.09 -23.13 -7.63
N SER A 221 -0.96 -23.20 -6.79
CA SER A 221 -2.07 -24.16 -6.99
C SER A 221 -2.88 -23.90 -8.27
N ALA A 222 -2.80 -22.70 -8.84
CA ALA A 222 -3.46 -22.35 -10.10
C ALA A 222 -2.81 -23.03 -11.34
N VAL A 223 -1.59 -23.56 -11.21
CA VAL A 223 -0.83 -24.19 -12.31
C VAL A 223 -0.88 -25.72 -12.24
N GLY A 224 -1.42 -26.29 -11.17
CA GLY A 224 -1.50 -27.75 -10.93
C GLY A 224 -2.92 -28.30 -11.05
N ASP A 225 -3.04 -29.61 -11.03
CA ASP A 225 -4.28 -30.37 -11.02
C ASP A 225 -5.31 -29.74 -10.05
N PRO A 226 -6.49 -29.27 -10.52
CA PRO A 226 -7.52 -28.66 -9.67
C PRO A 226 -8.03 -29.61 -8.56
N ASN A 227 -7.71 -30.89 -8.61
CA ASN A 227 -8.01 -31.89 -7.58
C ASN A 227 -6.76 -32.29 -6.74
N GLY A 228 -5.62 -31.64 -6.99
CA GLY A 228 -4.39 -31.88 -6.22
C GLY A 228 -4.51 -31.31 -4.79
N PRO A 229 -3.67 -31.81 -3.84
CA PRO A 229 -3.62 -31.21 -2.52
C PRO A 229 -3.21 -29.72 -2.66
N SER A 230 -4.04 -28.82 -2.16
CA SER A 230 -3.76 -27.39 -2.13
C SER A 230 -2.39 -27.16 -1.47
N ARG A 231 -1.41 -26.74 -2.27
CA ARG A 231 -0.13 -26.26 -1.76
C ARG A 231 -0.41 -24.94 -1.07
N GLY A 232 -0.03 -24.79 0.18
CA GLY A 232 -0.25 -23.54 0.92
C GLY A 232 0.44 -22.35 0.26
N ILE A 233 0.00 -21.15 0.59
CA ILE A 233 0.65 -19.90 0.15
C ILE A 233 2.02 -19.84 0.83
N PRO A 234 3.12 -19.73 0.07
CA PRO A 234 4.46 -19.68 0.65
C PRO A 234 4.67 -18.36 1.42
N LEU A 235 5.22 -18.45 2.63
CA LEU A 235 5.67 -17.31 3.42
C LEU A 235 7.20 -17.34 3.46
N ILE A 236 7.81 -16.41 2.76
CA ILE A 236 9.26 -16.30 2.64
C ILE A 236 9.75 -15.30 3.69
N PRO A 237 10.50 -15.72 4.72
CA PRO A 237 11.02 -14.81 5.71
C PRO A 237 12.07 -13.89 5.10
N VAL A 238 11.94 -12.59 5.38
CA VAL A 238 12.84 -11.55 4.86
C VAL A 238 13.16 -10.55 5.98
N SER A 239 14.28 -9.90 5.88
CA SER A 239 14.55 -8.77 6.75
C SER A 239 13.74 -7.53 6.31
N ALA A 240 13.38 -6.68 7.25
CA ALA A 240 12.75 -5.38 6.93
C ALA A 240 13.64 -4.54 5.99
N THR A 241 14.96 -4.70 6.07
CA THR A 241 15.93 -4.02 5.20
C THR A 241 15.85 -4.52 3.75
N GLU A 242 15.65 -5.82 3.53
CA GLU A 242 15.48 -6.38 2.18
C GLU A 242 14.19 -5.89 1.53
N VAL A 243 13.06 -5.97 2.27
CA VAL A 243 11.78 -5.40 1.79
C VAL A 243 11.94 -3.93 1.48
N TRP A 244 12.57 -3.17 2.37
CA TRP A 244 12.83 -1.76 2.17
C TRP A 244 13.70 -1.49 0.93
N GLY A 245 14.78 -2.24 0.75
CA GLY A 245 15.63 -2.14 -0.44
C GLY A 245 14.85 -2.39 -1.73
N HIS A 246 13.94 -3.34 -1.74
CA HIS A 246 13.08 -3.64 -2.88
C HIS A 246 12.08 -2.50 -3.14
N LEU A 247 11.34 -2.07 -2.12
CA LEU A 247 10.36 -0.99 -2.25
C LEU A 247 11.01 0.35 -2.62
N SER A 248 12.19 0.64 -2.08
CA SER A 248 12.90 1.89 -2.42
C SER A 248 13.30 1.93 -3.90
N SER A 249 13.65 0.80 -4.50
CA SER A 249 13.91 0.74 -5.94
C SER A 249 12.68 1.12 -6.78
N TRP A 250 11.48 0.82 -6.30
CA TRP A 250 10.25 1.22 -6.98
C TRP A 250 9.95 2.70 -6.87
N MET A 251 10.31 3.32 -5.75
CA MET A 251 10.04 4.74 -5.52
C MET A 251 11.00 5.65 -6.33
N TRP A 252 12.22 5.17 -6.57
CA TRP A 252 13.26 5.95 -7.27
C TRP A 252 13.39 5.64 -8.76
N ALA A 253 12.76 4.59 -9.26
CA ALA A 253 12.86 4.18 -10.66
C ALA A 253 11.98 5.02 -11.58
N THR A 254 12.10 6.32 -11.52
CA THR A 254 11.60 7.23 -12.55
C THR A 254 12.77 7.55 -13.49
N ASN A 255 12.78 6.92 -14.66
CA ASN A 255 13.71 7.24 -15.74
C ASN A 255 13.36 8.57 -16.40
#